data_4e4aff012bee5002735eb32185e19321
#
_entry.id   4e4aff012bee5002735eb32185e19321
#
_cell.length_a   1.000
_cell.length_b   1.000
_cell.length_c   1.000
_cell.angle_alpha   90.00
_cell.angle_beta   90.00
_cell.angle_gamma   90.00
#
_symmetry.space_group_name_H-M   'P 1'
#
loop_
_entity.id
_entity.type
_entity.pdbx_description
1 polymer ?
#
loop_
_entity_poly.entity_id
_entity_poly.type
_entity_poly.pdbx_seq_one_letter_code
_entity_poly.pdbx_strand_id
1 'polypeptide(L)'
;VQKILLALVVSVLASLCAMHAWAERNFPQTATRGDMKAYQYPAMKIGDNVYRLSPGSRIFNEKNLIIMPASLQLQTAPVMYQLDTRGDLAQVWLLTSDEALRYPAPTAATPVNPPRSR
;
A
#
# COMPACT_ATOMS: atom_id res chain seq x y z
N VAL A 1 -27.59 -5.58 -42.39
CA VAL A 1 -26.19 -5.98 -42.24
C VAL A 1 -25.38 -4.87 -41.62
N GLN A 2 -25.54 -3.62 -42.05
CA GLN A 2 -24.84 -2.50 -41.44
C GLN A 2 -25.20 -2.30 -39.96
N LYS A 3 -26.46 -2.51 -39.63
CA LYS A 3 -26.92 -2.33 -38.22
C LYS A 3 -26.36 -3.37 -37.30
N ILE A 4 -26.16 -4.58 -37.80
CA ILE A 4 -25.59 -5.67 -37.02
C ILE A 4 -24.11 -5.41 -36.79
N LEU A 5 -23.41 -4.91 -37.81
CA LEU A 5 -22.00 -4.58 -37.70
C LEU A 5 -21.77 -3.47 -36.71
N LEU A 6 -22.62 -2.44 -36.72
CA LEU A 6 -22.55 -1.34 -35.76
C LEU A 6 -22.80 -1.83 -34.35
N ALA A 7 -23.77 -2.72 -34.16
CA ALA A 7 -24.05 -3.27 -32.84
C ALA A 7 -22.90 -4.10 -32.32
N LEU A 8 -22.22 -4.84 -33.19
CA LEU A 8 -21.04 -5.62 -32.82
C LEU A 8 -19.87 -4.73 -32.41
N VAL A 9 -19.64 -3.66 -33.17
CA VAL A 9 -18.55 -2.74 -32.86
C VAL A 9 -18.78 -2.04 -31.51
N VAL A 10 -20.01 -1.62 -31.25
CA VAL A 10 -20.35 -0.98 -29.98
C VAL A 10 -20.19 -1.95 -28.82
N SER A 11 -20.56 -3.20 -29.04
CA SER A 11 -20.42 -4.22 -27.99
C SER A 11 -18.97 -4.50 -27.64
N VAL A 12 -18.10 -4.53 -28.65
CA VAL A 12 -16.67 -4.76 -28.43
C VAL A 12 -16.02 -3.58 -27.71
N LEU A 13 -16.41 -2.37 -28.09
CA LEU A 13 -15.91 -1.16 -27.43
C LEU A 13 -16.36 -1.09 -25.98
N ALA A 14 -17.58 -1.49 -25.68
CA ALA A 14 -18.08 -1.51 -24.31
C ALA A 14 -17.32 -2.54 -23.46
N SER A 15 -16.94 -3.67 -24.05
CA SER A 15 -16.17 -4.68 -23.35
C SER A 15 -14.77 -4.23 -22.99
N LEU A 16 -14.17 -3.42 -23.86
CA LEU A 16 -12.83 -2.90 -23.62
C LEU A 16 -12.80 -1.91 -22.45
N CYS A 17 -13.88 -1.15 -22.29
CA CYS A 17 -13.94 -0.20 -21.18
C CYS A 17 -14.08 -0.88 -19.82
N ALA A 18 -14.63 -2.09 -19.78
CA ALA A 18 -14.80 -2.81 -18.53
C ALA A 18 -13.48 -3.33 -17.94
N MET A 19 -12.44 -3.39 -18.76
CA MET A 19 -11.15 -3.91 -18.30
C MET A 19 -10.37 -2.95 -17.43
N HIS A 20 -10.81 -1.72 -17.32
CA HIS A 20 -10.06 -0.70 -16.59
C HIS A 20 -10.66 -0.39 -15.23
N ALA A 21 -11.64 -1.16 -14.81
CA ALA A 21 -12.32 -0.89 -13.55
C ALA A 21 -11.62 -1.58 -12.38
N TRP A 22 -10.36 -1.26 -12.16
CA TRP A 22 -9.67 -1.71 -10.97
C TRP A 22 -9.93 -0.67 -9.88
N ALA A 23 -10.52 -1.12 -8.79
CA ALA A 23 -10.76 -0.24 -7.66
C ALA A 23 -9.44 0.11 -7.01
N GLU A 24 -9.06 1.36 -7.06
CA GLU A 24 -7.85 1.83 -6.39
C GLU A 24 -8.13 1.98 -4.92
N ARG A 25 -7.21 1.54 -4.11
CA ARG A 25 -7.32 1.75 -2.68
C ARG A 25 -6.99 3.19 -2.34
N ASN A 26 -7.75 3.74 -1.41
CA ASN A 26 -7.47 5.06 -0.88
C ASN A 26 -6.86 4.88 0.50
N PHE A 27 -5.70 5.46 0.68
CA PHE A 27 -5.03 5.41 1.98
C PHE A 27 -5.30 6.68 2.76
N PRO A 28 -5.36 6.61 4.11
CA PRO A 28 -5.52 7.83 4.89
C PRO A 28 -4.40 8.82 4.61
N GLN A 29 -4.70 10.10 4.70
CA GLN A 29 -3.68 11.13 4.49
C GLN A 29 -2.60 11.07 5.55
N THR A 30 -2.90 10.49 6.70
CA THR A 30 -1.94 10.32 7.78
C THR A 30 -1.03 9.12 7.58
N ALA A 31 -1.29 8.31 6.55
CA ALA A 31 -0.42 7.18 6.26
C ALA A 31 0.86 7.67 5.58
N THR A 32 1.95 7.00 5.87
CA THR A 32 3.26 7.34 5.36
C THR A 32 3.77 6.24 4.45
N ARG A 33 4.40 6.62 3.34
CA ARG A 33 5.01 5.65 2.42
C ARG A 33 6.36 5.23 2.98
N GLY A 34 6.64 3.94 2.95
CA GLY A 34 7.93 3.43 3.36
C GLY A 34 8.24 2.11 2.69
N ASP A 35 9.43 1.59 2.95
CA ASP A 35 9.83 0.28 2.46
C ASP A 35 10.15 -0.60 3.65
N MET A 36 9.42 -1.70 3.76
CA MET A 36 9.72 -2.69 4.79
C MET A 36 11.01 -3.40 4.41
N LYS A 37 11.98 -3.36 5.30
CA LYS A 37 13.30 -3.95 5.08
C LYS A 37 13.48 -5.27 5.80
N ALA A 38 12.76 -5.47 6.88
CA ALA A 38 12.80 -6.70 7.65
C ALA A 38 11.54 -6.84 8.47
N TYR A 39 11.16 -8.05 8.73
CA TYR A 39 9.98 -8.31 9.55
C TYR A 39 10.23 -9.51 10.44
N GLN A 40 10.09 -9.29 11.74
CA GLN A 40 10.11 -10.37 12.71
C GLN A 40 9.13 -9.99 13.79
N TYR A 41 7.96 -10.58 13.76
CA TYR A 41 6.90 -10.24 14.69
C TYR A 41 7.42 -10.21 16.14
N PRO A 42 7.10 -9.20 16.92
CA PRO A 42 6.24 -8.06 16.63
C PRO A 42 6.97 -6.82 16.09
N ALA A 43 8.14 -6.94 15.55
CA ALA A 43 8.93 -5.81 15.07
C ALA A 43 8.93 -5.77 13.54
N MET A 44 8.89 -4.55 13.00
CA MET A 44 8.97 -4.34 11.56
C MET A 44 9.92 -3.18 11.29
N LYS A 45 10.92 -3.45 10.45
CA LYS A 45 11.85 -2.39 10.07
C LYS A 45 11.34 -1.73 8.79
N ILE A 46 11.07 -0.44 8.87
CA ILE A 46 10.64 0.36 7.72
C ILE A 46 11.68 1.46 7.53
N GLY A 47 12.33 1.46 6.35
CA GLY A 47 13.45 2.36 6.14
C GLY A 47 14.56 2.05 7.12
N ASP A 48 14.98 3.05 7.86
CA ASP A 48 16.04 2.88 8.85
C ASP A 48 15.52 2.71 10.27
N ASN A 49 14.22 2.69 10.44
CA ASN A 49 13.61 2.65 11.78
C ASN A 49 12.94 1.32 12.03
N VAL A 50 13.04 0.85 13.27
CA VAL A 50 12.34 -0.35 13.69
C VAL A 50 11.14 0.07 14.50
N TYR A 51 9.97 -0.41 14.10
CA TYR A 51 8.72 -0.12 14.77
C TYR A 51 8.17 -1.40 15.37
N ARG A 52 7.39 -1.23 16.42
CA ARG A 52 6.69 -2.34 17.03
C ARG A 52 5.23 -2.31 16.59
N LEU A 53 4.66 -3.47 16.34
CA LEU A 53 3.24 -3.57 16.04
C LEU A 53 2.44 -3.40 17.33
N SER A 54 1.46 -2.51 17.28
CA SER A 54 0.58 -2.34 18.44
C SER A 54 -0.33 -3.56 18.60
N PRO A 55 -0.91 -3.75 19.79
CA PRO A 55 -1.75 -4.92 20.01
C PRO A 55 -2.93 -5.06 19.06
N GLY A 56 -3.50 -3.94 18.62
CA GLY A 56 -4.61 -3.99 17.69
C GLY A 56 -4.21 -3.71 16.25
N SER A 57 -2.94 -3.87 15.93
CA SER A 57 -2.46 -3.52 14.60
C SER A 57 -3.07 -4.41 13.52
N ARG A 58 -3.18 -3.85 12.33
CA ARG A 58 -3.73 -4.57 11.17
C ARG A 58 -2.77 -4.45 10.02
N ILE A 59 -2.53 -5.58 9.36
CA ILE A 59 -1.72 -5.62 8.15
C ILE A 59 -2.64 -6.04 7.01
N PHE A 60 -2.67 -5.22 5.96
CA PHE A 60 -3.49 -5.50 4.78
C PHE A 60 -2.58 -5.92 3.65
N ASN A 61 -2.95 -6.99 2.96
CA ASN A 61 -2.18 -7.45 1.83
C ASN A 61 -2.52 -6.63 0.57
N GLU A 62 -1.93 -7.01 -0.55
CA GLU A 62 -2.13 -6.29 -1.81
C GLU A 62 -3.57 -6.35 -2.30
N LYS A 63 -4.33 -7.32 -1.84
CA LYS A 63 -5.75 -7.44 -2.17
C LYS A 63 -6.65 -6.79 -1.12
N ASN A 64 -6.05 -6.05 -0.20
CA ASN A 64 -6.75 -5.35 0.87
C ASN A 64 -7.42 -6.30 1.86
N LEU A 65 -6.88 -7.49 2.01
CA LEU A 65 -7.34 -8.46 3.01
C LEU A 65 -6.44 -8.40 4.23
N ILE A 66 -7.02 -8.62 5.40
CA ILE A 66 -6.26 -8.57 6.64
C ILE A 66 -5.41 -9.83 6.77
N ILE A 67 -4.13 -9.66 7.08
CA ILE A 67 -3.21 -10.74 7.37
C ILE A 67 -2.92 -10.72 8.86
N MET A 68 -2.94 -11.88 9.48
CA MET A 68 -2.51 -11.99 10.88
C MET A 68 -1.05 -11.58 10.98
N PRO A 69 -0.69 -10.67 11.88
CA PRO A 69 0.71 -10.24 11.97
C PRO A 69 1.70 -11.38 12.17
N ALA A 70 1.33 -12.39 12.97
CA ALA A 70 2.22 -13.51 13.21
C ALA A 70 2.39 -14.42 12.00
N SER A 71 1.52 -14.28 10.99
CA SER A 71 1.56 -15.11 9.79
C SER A 71 2.27 -14.48 8.62
N LEU A 72 2.68 -13.23 8.72
CA LEU A 72 3.36 -12.55 7.62
C LEU A 72 4.75 -13.12 7.42
N GLN A 73 5.03 -13.58 6.22
CA GLN A 73 6.31 -14.20 5.92
C GLN A 73 7.20 -13.36 5.02
N LEU A 74 6.71 -12.24 4.53
CA LEU A 74 7.51 -11.35 3.70
C LEU A 74 8.53 -10.61 4.55
N GLN A 75 9.71 -10.40 3.99
CA GLN A 75 10.76 -9.63 4.65
C GLN A 75 10.90 -8.23 4.08
N THR A 76 10.61 -8.07 2.80
CA THR A 76 10.72 -6.78 2.13
C THR A 76 9.48 -6.53 1.30
N ALA A 77 8.98 -5.31 1.35
CA ALA A 77 7.83 -4.91 0.55
C ALA A 77 7.66 -3.39 0.61
N PRO A 78 7.15 -2.77 -0.45
CA PRO A 78 6.71 -1.40 -0.35
C PRO A 78 5.43 -1.36 0.50
N VAL A 79 5.35 -0.41 1.41
CA VAL A 79 4.22 -0.32 2.33
C VAL A 79 3.77 1.13 2.51
N MET A 80 2.50 1.28 2.90
CA MET A 80 2.02 2.46 3.57
C MET A 80 1.79 2.07 5.02
N TYR A 81 2.06 2.96 5.95
CA TYR A 81 1.87 2.65 7.35
C TYR A 81 1.38 3.84 8.12
N GLN A 82 0.77 3.57 9.25
CA GLN A 82 0.22 4.59 10.13
C GLN A 82 0.59 4.23 11.56
N LEU A 83 1.09 5.20 12.28
CA LEU A 83 1.50 5.02 13.67
C LEU A 83 0.38 5.46 14.61
N ASP A 84 0.35 4.85 15.78
CA ASP A 84 -0.57 5.29 16.83
C ASP A 84 0.10 6.40 17.65
N THR A 85 -0.57 6.83 18.72
CA THR A 85 -0.06 7.93 19.54
C THR A 85 1.20 7.58 20.31
N ARG A 86 1.51 6.29 20.42
CA ARG A 86 2.73 5.84 21.08
C ARG A 86 3.90 5.69 20.14
N GLY A 87 3.68 5.82 18.84
CA GLY A 87 4.69 5.58 17.85
C GLY A 87 4.78 4.14 17.38
N ASP A 88 3.81 3.31 17.77
CA ASP A 88 3.74 1.92 17.30
C ASP A 88 2.91 1.84 16.02
N LEU A 89 3.13 0.77 15.26
CA LEU A 89 2.40 0.58 14.02
C LEU A 89 0.95 0.20 14.31
N ALA A 90 0.03 1.04 13.86
CA ALA A 90 -1.40 0.78 14.01
C ALA A 90 -1.95 0.07 12.79
N GLN A 91 -1.53 0.46 11.60
CA GLN A 91 -1.96 -0.17 10.35
C GLN A 91 -0.81 -0.16 9.36
N VAL A 92 -0.74 -1.23 8.58
CA VAL A 92 0.26 -1.38 7.52
C VAL A 92 -0.45 -1.94 6.30
N TRP A 93 -0.19 -1.36 5.15
CA TRP A 93 -0.73 -1.84 3.88
C TRP A 93 0.42 -2.26 2.99
N LEU A 94 0.43 -3.52 2.56
CA LEU A 94 1.40 -3.97 1.57
C LEU A 94 0.95 -3.46 0.20
N LEU A 95 1.84 -2.80 -0.52
CA LEU A 95 1.49 -2.16 -1.77
C LEU A 95 1.72 -3.08 -2.96
N THR A 96 0.88 -2.92 -3.97
CA THR A 96 1.15 -3.54 -5.26
C THR A 96 2.22 -2.73 -5.98
N SER A 97 2.74 -3.27 -7.08
CA SER A 97 3.72 -2.56 -7.90
C SER A 97 3.17 -1.22 -8.41
N ASP A 98 1.92 -1.21 -8.83
CA ASP A 98 1.28 0.01 -9.32
C ASP A 98 1.13 1.04 -8.21
N GLU A 99 0.74 0.59 -7.04
CA GLU A 99 0.60 1.49 -5.90
C GLU A 99 1.95 2.05 -5.47
N ALA A 100 2.99 1.24 -5.52
CA ALA A 100 4.33 1.71 -5.19
C ALA A 100 4.81 2.78 -6.15
N LEU A 101 4.39 2.72 -7.40
CA LEU A 101 4.71 3.75 -8.38
C LEU A 101 3.91 5.03 -8.14
N ARG A 102 2.65 4.91 -7.74
CA ARG A 102 1.84 6.08 -7.44
C ARG A 102 2.26 6.78 -6.17
N TYR A 103 2.77 6.03 -5.21
CA TYR A 103 3.26 6.58 -3.95
C TYR A 103 4.74 6.25 -3.84
N PRO A 104 5.60 7.02 -4.51
CA PRO A 104 7.03 6.69 -4.52
C PRO A 104 7.65 6.85 -3.13
N ALA A 105 8.63 6.02 -2.86
CA ALA A 105 9.32 6.06 -1.58
C ALA A 105 10.03 7.39 -1.41
N PRO A 106 10.13 7.90 -0.19
CA PRO A 106 10.90 9.11 0.04
C PRO A 106 12.36 8.85 -0.30
N THR A 107 12.96 9.79 -1.02
CA THR A 107 14.35 9.66 -1.35
C THR A 107 15.17 10.04 -0.13
N ALA A 108 16.19 9.26 0.12
CA ALA A 108 17.07 9.51 1.27
C ALA A 108 17.76 10.86 1.17
N ALA A 109 17.85 11.39 -0.03
CA ALA A 109 18.54 12.65 -0.26
C ALA A 109 17.71 13.86 0.11
N THR A 110 16.45 13.69 0.44
CA THR A 110 15.62 14.84 0.74
C THR A 110 15.19 14.79 2.17
N PRO A 111 15.87 15.45 3.05
CA PRO A 111 15.40 15.57 4.41
C PRO A 111 14.25 16.52 4.38
N VAL A 112 13.13 16.00 4.08
CA VAL A 112 11.98 16.80 3.91
C VAL A 112 11.63 17.56 5.13
N ASN A 113 11.80 17.00 6.25
CA ASN A 113 11.53 17.70 7.40
C ASN A 113 12.70 17.62 8.23
N PRO A 114 13.24 18.71 8.62
CA PRO A 114 14.21 18.66 9.65
C PRO A 114 13.53 17.97 10.78
N PRO A 115 14.17 17.10 11.39
CA PRO A 115 13.62 16.41 12.48
C PRO A 115 13.18 17.44 13.46
N ARG A 116 11.96 17.45 13.79
CA ARG A 116 11.51 18.22 14.70
C ARG A 116 12.10 17.90 15.84
N SER A 117 13.09 18.17 16.01
CA SER A 117 13.70 17.94 17.15
C SER A 117 13.07 18.55 18.22
N ARG A 118 12.79 18.28 18.53
CA ARG A 118 12.70 18.77 19.35
C ARG A 118 12.22 18.57 19.87
#